data_ab6741fb2b534a53a40136e1758b33ea
#
_entry.id   ab6741fb2b534a53a40136e1758b33ea
#
_cell.length_a   1.000
_cell.length_b   1.000
_cell.length_c   1.000
_cell.angle_alpha   90.00
_cell.angle_beta   90.00
_cell.angle_gamma   90.00
#
_symmetry.space_group_name_H-M   'P 1'
#
loop_
_entity.id
_entity.type
_entity.pdbx_description
1 polymer ?
#
loop_
_entity_poly.entity_id
_entity_poly.type
_entity_poly.pdbx_seq_one_letter_code
_entity_poly.pdbx_strand_id
1 'polypeptide(L)'
;MEKRTLPVHKSQAVMYCNNCGGKGHLFRGCTDPVLSCGIILIDRPTIPVDITAAKVLMIRRKDSMSFAEFMRGKYDPTNEDYVGRLIQNMTIEEQNAIRTNTFESLWRTMWGDDHASADFMLSRERFGKLNIRELVGKYASVYPEPEWGFPKGRRIRGESDIDCAIREFNEETNIDRDGYLLLRNIRLEETFEGLNRVQYRHVYFVGVMINPYKVNLAQRFTPMQRREISAIAWKTFAECETLVRPHHTQRKEMLEQLRSIVSTYDTI
;
A
#
# COMPACT_ATOMS: atom_id res chain seq x y z
N MET A 1 -26.84 10.10 60.29
CA MET A 1 -27.21 9.67 58.93
C MET A 1 -25.93 9.71 58.08
N GLU A 2 -25.25 8.55 57.95
CA GLU A 2 -24.06 8.43 57.14
C GLU A 2 -24.46 8.21 55.68
N LYS A 3 -23.99 9.09 54.80
CA LYS A 3 -24.15 8.94 53.34
C LYS A 3 -23.18 7.87 52.84
N ARG A 4 -23.66 6.67 52.52
CA ARG A 4 -22.91 5.64 51.77
C ARG A 4 -22.74 6.14 50.36
N THR A 5 -21.51 6.52 49.99
CA THR A 5 -21.10 6.73 48.62
C THR A 5 -20.85 5.37 47.94
N LEU A 6 -21.65 5.03 46.93
CA LEU A 6 -21.45 3.85 46.11
C LEU A 6 -20.16 4.00 45.28
N PRO A 7 -19.34 2.97 45.12
CA PRO A 7 -18.14 3.03 44.27
C PRO A 7 -18.57 3.17 42.82
N VAL A 8 -18.10 4.24 42.15
CA VAL A 8 -18.22 4.42 40.72
C VAL A 8 -17.28 3.43 40.06
N HIS A 9 -17.83 2.33 39.55
CA HIS A 9 -17.07 1.43 38.67
C HIS A 9 -16.69 2.21 37.38
N LYS A 10 -15.44 2.65 37.29
CA LYS A 10 -14.87 3.09 36.00
C LYS A 10 -14.86 1.87 35.08
N SER A 11 -15.79 1.81 34.13
CA SER A 11 -15.71 0.83 33.05
C SER A 11 -14.39 1.06 32.32
N GLN A 12 -13.45 0.12 32.44
CA GLN A 12 -12.25 0.14 31.62
C GLN A 12 -12.69 0.03 30.18
N ALA A 13 -12.41 1.05 29.39
CA ALA A 13 -12.70 1.05 27.95
C ALA A 13 -11.94 -0.14 27.32
N VAL A 14 -12.68 -1.07 26.76
CA VAL A 14 -12.10 -2.24 26.10
C VAL A 14 -11.28 -1.77 24.91
N MET A 15 -9.96 -2.05 24.93
CA MET A 15 -9.07 -1.74 23.81
C MET A 15 -9.27 -2.76 22.70
N TYR A 16 -9.41 -2.28 21.47
CA TYR A 16 -9.49 -3.10 20.26
C TYR A 16 -8.29 -2.80 19.36
N CYS A 17 -7.70 -3.84 18.81
CA CYS A 17 -6.61 -3.73 17.84
C CYS A 17 -7.15 -3.30 16.47
N ASN A 18 -6.64 -2.20 15.91
CA ASN A 18 -7.02 -1.76 14.55
C ASN A 18 -6.56 -2.74 13.47
N ASN A 19 -5.54 -3.58 13.73
CA ASN A 19 -5.05 -4.58 12.78
C ASN A 19 -6.00 -5.79 12.70
N CYS A 20 -6.14 -6.54 13.78
CA CYS A 20 -6.89 -7.80 13.78
C CYS A 20 -8.34 -7.67 14.28
N GLY A 21 -8.71 -6.54 14.90
CA GLY A 21 -10.02 -6.36 15.55
C GLY A 21 -10.14 -7.03 16.92
N GLY A 22 -9.11 -7.76 17.35
CA GLY A 22 -9.07 -8.46 18.66
C GLY A 22 -9.03 -7.49 19.85
N LYS A 23 -9.50 -7.98 21.01
CA LYS A 23 -9.52 -7.23 22.27
C LYS A 23 -8.22 -7.41 23.05
N GLY A 24 -7.88 -6.43 23.89
CA GLY A 24 -6.82 -6.55 24.91
C GLY A 24 -5.43 -6.12 24.43
N HIS A 25 -5.25 -5.71 23.19
CA HIS A 25 -3.99 -5.18 22.68
C HIS A 25 -4.22 -4.07 21.65
N LEU A 26 -3.18 -3.28 21.39
CA LEU A 26 -3.12 -2.26 20.31
C LEU A 26 -2.33 -2.81 19.12
N PHE A 27 -2.32 -2.06 18.01
CA PHE A 27 -1.59 -2.41 16.78
C PHE A 27 -0.13 -2.83 17.03
N ARG A 28 0.60 -2.09 17.89
CA ARG A 28 2.03 -2.37 18.19
C ARG A 28 2.28 -3.72 18.89
N GLY A 29 1.27 -4.27 19.56
CA GLY A 29 1.34 -5.57 20.22
C GLY A 29 0.60 -6.67 19.45
N CYS A 30 0.17 -6.41 18.22
CA CYS A 30 -0.51 -7.39 17.40
C CYS A 30 0.49 -8.40 16.82
N THR A 31 0.16 -9.69 16.94
CA THR A 31 0.96 -10.79 16.37
C THR A 31 0.49 -11.21 14.99
N ASP A 32 -0.71 -10.76 14.57
CA ASP A 32 -1.23 -11.05 13.24
C ASP A 32 -0.47 -10.23 12.17
N PRO A 33 -0.37 -10.74 10.93
CA PRO A 33 0.17 -9.98 9.81
C PRO A 33 -0.45 -8.60 9.69
N VAL A 34 0.33 -7.61 9.28
CA VAL A 34 -0.16 -6.24 9.08
C VAL A 34 -1.19 -6.22 7.95
N LEU A 35 -2.44 -5.98 8.32
CA LEU A 35 -3.59 -6.02 7.41
C LEU A 35 -3.75 -4.71 6.66
N SER A 36 -3.96 -4.83 5.34
CA SER A 36 -4.49 -3.78 4.48
C SER A 36 -5.66 -4.33 3.67
N CYS A 37 -6.67 -3.49 3.45
CA CYS A 37 -7.85 -3.86 2.67
C CYS A 37 -7.99 -2.94 1.46
N GLY A 38 -8.40 -3.49 0.31
CA GLY A 38 -8.52 -2.74 -0.93
C GLY A 38 -9.56 -3.31 -1.89
N ILE A 39 -9.66 -2.68 -3.05
CA ILE A 39 -10.55 -3.13 -4.13
C ILE A 39 -9.73 -3.32 -5.40
N ILE A 40 -9.95 -4.46 -6.07
CA ILE A 40 -9.54 -4.67 -7.45
C ILE A 40 -10.74 -4.37 -8.32
N LEU A 41 -10.70 -3.24 -9.02
CA LEU A 41 -11.76 -2.83 -9.92
C LEU A 41 -11.48 -3.37 -11.32
N ILE A 42 -12.44 -4.12 -11.86
CA ILE A 42 -12.41 -4.65 -13.23
C ILE A 42 -13.18 -3.70 -14.13
N ASP A 43 -12.64 -3.39 -15.30
CA ASP A 43 -13.35 -2.70 -16.36
C ASP A 43 -14.58 -3.55 -16.79
N ARG A 44 -15.61 -2.87 -17.29
CA ARG A 44 -16.83 -3.60 -17.70
C ARG A 44 -16.49 -4.65 -18.76
N PRO A 45 -16.57 -5.94 -18.45
CA PRO A 45 -16.25 -6.98 -19.43
C PRO A 45 -17.30 -6.98 -20.54
N THR A 46 -16.86 -7.27 -21.76
CA THR A 46 -17.76 -7.62 -22.88
C THR A 46 -18.38 -8.99 -22.62
N ILE A 47 -19.54 -9.26 -23.17
CA ILE A 47 -20.15 -10.60 -23.13
C ILE A 47 -20.20 -11.12 -24.58
N PRO A 48 -19.55 -12.23 -24.92
CA PRO A 48 -18.65 -13.05 -24.09
C PRO A 48 -17.39 -12.30 -23.62
N VAL A 49 -16.81 -12.73 -22.48
CA VAL A 49 -15.64 -12.08 -21.92
C VAL A 49 -14.41 -12.36 -22.77
N ASP A 50 -13.84 -11.31 -23.34
CA ASP A 50 -12.48 -11.39 -23.89
C ASP A 50 -11.47 -11.11 -22.78
N ILE A 51 -10.90 -12.16 -22.19
CA ILE A 51 -9.92 -12.07 -21.10
C ILE A 51 -8.65 -11.34 -21.51
N THR A 52 -8.32 -11.30 -22.80
CA THR A 52 -7.13 -10.61 -23.31
C THR A 52 -7.33 -9.09 -23.33
N ALA A 53 -8.56 -8.64 -23.50
CA ALA A 53 -8.96 -7.23 -23.49
C ALA A 53 -9.44 -6.76 -22.11
N ALA A 54 -9.76 -7.68 -21.20
CA ALA A 54 -10.20 -7.36 -19.83
C ALA A 54 -9.10 -6.60 -19.09
N LYS A 55 -9.49 -5.53 -18.37
CA LYS A 55 -8.56 -4.63 -17.67
C LYS A 55 -8.93 -4.53 -16.19
N VAL A 56 -7.93 -4.30 -15.39
CA VAL A 56 -8.05 -3.97 -13.97
C VAL A 56 -7.42 -2.60 -13.69
N LEU A 57 -7.99 -1.90 -12.71
CA LEU A 57 -7.46 -0.61 -12.30
C LEU A 57 -6.25 -0.81 -11.40
N MET A 58 -5.14 -0.20 -11.78
CA MET A 58 -3.92 -0.16 -10.96
C MET A 58 -3.52 1.28 -10.65
N ILE A 59 -2.87 1.45 -9.52
CA ILE A 59 -2.20 2.68 -9.13
C ILE A 59 -0.69 2.46 -9.09
N ARG A 60 0.07 3.50 -9.42
CA ARG A 60 1.51 3.54 -9.21
C ARG A 60 1.81 4.40 -7.99
N ARG A 61 2.62 3.89 -7.09
CA ARG A 61 3.07 4.66 -5.93
C ARG A 61 3.79 5.95 -6.36
N LYS A 62 3.77 6.96 -5.50
CA LYS A 62 4.58 8.16 -5.68
C LYS A 62 6.06 7.83 -5.51
N ASP A 63 6.40 7.18 -4.42
CA ASP A 63 7.74 6.76 -4.05
C ASP A 63 7.76 5.23 -3.89
N SER A 64 8.89 4.59 -4.21
CA SER A 64 9.03 3.16 -3.98
C SER A 64 8.94 2.83 -2.48
N MET A 65 8.44 1.63 -2.16
CA MET A 65 8.36 1.20 -0.76
C MET A 65 9.74 1.22 -0.09
N SER A 66 10.76 0.83 -0.84
CA SER A 66 12.13 0.79 -0.35
C SER A 66 12.72 2.18 -0.10
N PHE A 67 12.43 3.15 -0.96
CA PHE A 67 12.85 4.54 -0.73
C PHE A 67 12.13 5.13 0.49
N ALA A 68 10.83 4.92 0.63
CA ALA A 68 10.07 5.38 1.78
C ALA A 68 10.56 4.74 3.11
N GLU A 69 10.90 3.45 3.10
CA GLU A 69 11.46 2.74 4.26
C GLU A 69 12.86 3.25 4.61
N PHE A 70 13.70 3.44 3.59
CA PHE A 70 15.05 3.98 3.71
C PHE A 70 15.04 5.38 4.30
N MET A 71 14.23 6.28 3.77
CA MET A 71 14.13 7.65 4.26
C MET A 71 13.55 7.75 5.68
N ARG A 72 12.71 6.78 6.11
CA ARG A 72 12.26 6.67 7.51
C ARG A 72 13.34 6.20 8.48
N GLY A 73 14.49 5.80 7.98
CA GLY A 73 15.62 5.36 8.78
C GLY A 73 15.35 4.13 9.66
N LYS A 74 14.39 3.27 9.26
CA LYS A 74 14.05 2.07 10.03
C LYS A 74 14.97 0.90 9.71
N TYR A 75 16.27 1.13 9.76
CA TYR A 75 17.32 0.15 9.53
C TYR A 75 18.50 0.38 10.48
N ASP A 76 19.29 -0.64 10.69
CA ASP A 76 20.60 -0.52 11.29
C ASP A 76 21.63 -0.17 10.20
N PRO A 77 22.34 0.97 10.29
CA PRO A 77 23.35 1.35 9.29
C PRO A 77 24.50 0.35 9.14
N THR A 78 24.73 -0.52 10.13
CA THR A 78 25.77 -1.57 10.09
C THR A 78 25.29 -2.83 9.36
N ASN A 79 23.99 -2.99 9.13
CA ASN A 79 23.42 -4.10 8.36
C ASN A 79 23.41 -3.75 6.86
N GLU A 80 24.59 -3.87 6.25
CA GLU A 80 24.79 -3.53 4.85
C GLU A 80 23.88 -4.33 3.90
N ASP A 81 23.63 -5.62 4.19
CA ASP A 81 22.75 -6.46 3.36
C ASP A 81 21.32 -5.93 3.31
N TYR A 82 20.79 -5.48 4.43
CA TYR A 82 19.44 -4.91 4.47
C TYR A 82 19.39 -3.54 3.79
N VAL A 83 20.33 -2.66 4.11
CA VAL A 83 20.43 -1.33 3.49
C VAL A 83 20.63 -1.46 1.97
N GLY A 84 21.50 -2.37 1.55
CA GLY A 84 21.76 -2.66 0.14
C GLY A 84 20.50 -3.15 -0.60
N ARG A 85 19.72 -4.04 0.02
CA ARG A 85 18.42 -4.47 -0.56
C ARG A 85 17.40 -3.33 -0.66
N LEU A 86 17.35 -2.44 0.33
CA LEU A 86 16.51 -1.25 0.22
C LEU A 86 16.95 -0.40 -0.98
N ILE A 87 18.25 -0.12 -1.11
CA ILE A 87 18.79 0.67 -2.23
C ILE A 87 18.52 -0.02 -3.57
N GLN A 88 18.77 -1.32 -3.70
CA GLN A 88 18.55 -2.08 -4.93
C GLN A 88 17.08 -2.07 -5.40
N ASN A 89 16.14 -2.00 -4.46
CA ASN A 89 14.71 -1.96 -4.77
C ASN A 89 14.13 -0.55 -4.93
N MET A 90 14.93 0.49 -4.79
CA MET A 90 14.55 1.85 -5.21
C MET A 90 14.42 1.95 -6.72
N THR A 91 13.88 3.05 -7.22
CA THR A 91 14.02 3.41 -8.63
C THR A 91 15.42 3.96 -8.94
N ILE A 92 15.78 3.95 -10.23
CA ILE A 92 17.03 4.57 -10.70
C ILE A 92 17.05 6.06 -10.35
N GLU A 93 15.91 6.74 -10.46
CA GLU A 93 15.77 8.15 -10.10
C GLU A 93 15.95 8.39 -8.61
N GLU A 94 15.37 7.55 -7.75
CA GLU A 94 15.54 7.63 -6.29
C GLU A 94 16.98 7.36 -5.86
N GLN A 95 17.67 6.40 -6.49
CA GLN A 95 19.09 6.17 -6.27
C GLN A 95 19.94 7.41 -6.63
N ASN A 96 19.62 8.06 -7.74
CA ASN A 96 20.26 9.31 -8.11
C ASN A 96 19.93 10.40 -7.09
N ALA A 97 18.71 10.49 -6.63
CA ALA A 97 18.26 11.47 -5.66
C ALA A 97 19.02 11.35 -4.33
N ILE A 98 19.17 10.14 -3.75
CA ILE A 98 19.94 9.95 -2.49
C ILE A 98 21.42 10.21 -2.66
N ARG A 99 21.96 10.10 -3.87
CA ARG A 99 23.37 10.34 -4.17
C ARG A 99 23.71 11.83 -4.34
N THR A 100 22.75 12.63 -4.80
CA THR A 100 22.99 14.02 -5.24
C THR A 100 22.36 15.07 -4.33
N ASN A 101 21.35 14.71 -3.55
CA ASN A 101 20.65 15.64 -2.67
C ASN A 101 21.03 15.45 -1.20
N THR A 102 20.78 16.47 -0.39
CA THR A 102 20.88 16.37 1.07
C THR A 102 19.68 15.61 1.64
N PHE A 103 19.87 15.00 2.81
CA PHE A 103 18.81 14.31 3.53
C PHE A 103 17.60 15.23 3.78
N GLU A 104 17.88 16.46 4.19
CA GLU A 104 16.87 17.48 4.49
C GLU A 104 16.00 17.80 3.26
N SER A 105 16.62 17.91 2.08
CA SER A 105 15.90 18.15 0.84
C SER A 105 15.00 16.98 0.47
N LEU A 106 15.50 15.75 0.59
CA LEU A 106 14.73 14.54 0.34
C LEU A 106 13.56 14.41 1.32
N TRP A 107 13.80 14.63 2.60
CA TRP A 107 12.77 14.57 3.64
C TRP A 107 11.65 15.57 3.37
N ARG A 108 12.01 16.83 3.05
CA ARG A 108 11.06 17.90 2.71
C ARG A 108 10.18 17.52 1.54
N THR A 109 10.74 16.91 0.51
CA THR A 109 9.98 16.48 -0.68
C THR A 109 8.95 15.41 -0.33
N MET A 110 9.25 14.53 0.63
CA MET A 110 8.37 13.44 1.03
C MET A 110 7.31 13.85 2.06
N TRP A 111 7.73 14.59 3.11
CA TRP A 111 6.89 14.85 4.29
C TRP A 111 6.73 16.33 4.65
N GLY A 112 7.33 17.24 3.91
CA GLY A 112 7.30 18.67 4.22
C GLY A 112 8.37 19.09 5.23
N ASP A 113 8.19 20.27 5.84
CA ASP A 113 9.21 20.95 6.65
C ASP A 113 9.27 20.51 8.13
N ASP A 114 8.74 19.34 8.50
CA ASP A 114 8.87 18.83 9.88
C ASP A 114 10.27 18.29 10.17
N HIS A 115 11.19 19.19 10.46
CA HIS A 115 12.57 18.89 10.82
C HIS A 115 12.80 18.74 12.34
N ALA A 116 11.76 18.92 13.15
CA ALA A 116 11.84 18.86 14.61
C ALA A 116 11.39 17.50 15.19
N SER A 117 10.84 16.62 14.37
CA SER A 117 10.35 15.32 14.83
C SER A 117 11.51 14.39 15.23
N ALA A 118 11.27 13.54 16.23
CA ALA A 118 12.22 12.51 16.64
C ALA A 118 12.55 11.55 15.49
N ASP A 119 11.59 11.28 14.62
CA ASP A 119 11.77 10.43 13.44
C ASP A 119 12.73 11.07 12.44
N PHE A 120 12.62 12.38 12.18
CA PHE A 120 13.57 13.11 11.33
C PHE A 120 14.99 13.02 11.85
N MET A 121 15.19 13.32 13.14
CA MET A 121 16.55 13.35 13.75
C MET A 121 17.22 11.98 13.69
N LEU A 122 16.48 10.91 14.04
CA LEU A 122 16.98 9.54 13.98
C LEU A 122 17.32 9.12 12.55
N SER A 123 16.44 9.43 11.60
CA SER A 123 16.61 9.06 10.20
C SER A 123 17.80 9.78 9.58
N ARG A 124 17.95 11.07 9.88
CA ARG A 124 19.09 11.88 9.45
C ARG A 124 20.43 11.34 9.99
N GLU A 125 20.48 10.99 11.29
CA GLU A 125 21.66 10.40 11.90
C GLU A 125 22.05 9.08 11.20
N ARG A 126 21.08 8.21 10.95
CA ARG A 126 21.33 6.92 10.28
C ARG A 126 21.77 7.07 8.84
N PHE A 127 21.15 7.99 8.09
CA PHE A 127 21.55 8.32 6.73
C PHE A 127 23.00 8.84 6.68
N GLY A 128 23.39 9.72 7.61
CA GLY A 128 24.75 10.28 7.69
C GLY A 128 25.86 9.26 7.99
N LYS A 129 25.50 8.07 8.50
CA LYS A 129 26.45 6.98 8.75
C LYS A 129 26.75 6.12 7.51
N LEU A 130 26.00 6.32 6.42
CA LEU A 130 26.12 5.50 5.21
C LEU A 130 27.05 6.14 4.16
N ASN A 131 27.87 5.31 3.52
CA ASN A 131 28.56 5.71 2.30
C ASN A 131 27.64 5.49 1.08
N ILE A 132 26.71 6.44 0.86
CA ILE A 132 25.66 6.35 -0.17
C ILE A 132 26.24 6.09 -1.56
N ARG A 133 27.36 6.75 -1.90
CA ARG A 133 27.97 6.61 -3.23
C ARG A 133 28.48 5.19 -3.50
N GLU A 134 29.09 4.58 -2.51
CA GLU A 134 29.58 3.21 -2.57
C GLU A 134 28.42 2.21 -2.65
N LEU A 135 27.43 2.39 -1.75
CA LEU A 135 26.25 1.51 -1.69
C LEU A 135 25.44 1.54 -3.00
N VAL A 136 25.18 2.70 -3.58
CA VAL A 136 24.49 2.80 -4.88
C VAL A 136 25.33 2.16 -6.00
N GLY A 137 26.66 2.28 -5.97
CA GLY A 137 27.53 1.58 -6.93
C GLY A 137 27.47 0.06 -6.81
N LYS A 138 27.38 -0.47 -5.58
CA LYS A 138 27.31 -1.91 -5.30
C LYS A 138 25.90 -2.51 -5.54
N TYR A 139 24.87 -1.77 -5.22
CA TYR A 139 23.47 -2.22 -5.26
C TYR A 139 22.64 -1.43 -6.29
N ALA A 140 23.10 -1.47 -7.55
CA ALA A 140 22.41 -0.74 -8.63
C ALA A 140 20.98 -1.25 -8.85
N SER A 141 20.06 -0.32 -9.03
CA SER A 141 18.66 -0.62 -9.36
C SER A 141 18.45 -0.88 -10.83
N VAL A 142 17.46 -1.71 -11.14
CA VAL A 142 16.96 -1.95 -12.51
C VAL A 142 15.56 -1.38 -12.71
N TYR A 143 14.97 -0.75 -11.70
CA TYR A 143 13.59 -0.27 -11.74
C TYR A 143 13.50 1.17 -12.24
N PRO A 144 12.82 1.42 -13.38
CA PRO A 144 12.65 2.78 -13.91
C PRO A 144 11.60 3.59 -13.14
N GLU A 145 10.66 2.91 -12.45
CA GLU A 145 9.53 3.55 -11.77
C GLU A 145 9.15 2.80 -10.48
N PRO A 146 8.41 3.49 -9.56
CA PRO A 146 7.88 2.85 -8.35
C PRO A 146 6.89 1.73 -8.64
N GLU A 147 6.56 0.97 -7.60
CA GLU A 147 5.67 -0.20 -7.71
C GLU A 147 4.26 0.19 -8.16
N TRP A 148 3.74 -0.60 -9.09
CA TRP A 148 2.32 -0.69 -9.39
C TRP A 148 1.63 -1.69 -8.47
N GLY A 149 0.39 -1.38 -8.10
CA GLY A 149 -0.42 -2.25 -7.25
C GLY A 149 -1.89 -1.87 -7.29
N PHE A 150 -2.68 -2.51 -6.43
CA PHE A 150 -4.09 -2.21 -6.29
C PHE A 150 -4.31 -1.22 -5.13
N PRO A 151 -5.32 -0.33 -5.25
CA PRO A 151 -5.68 0.60 -4.19
C PRO A 151 -6.01 -0.13 -2.89
N LYS A 152 -5.36 0.24 -1.80
CA LYS A 152 -5.51 -0.40 -0.48
C LYS A 152 -4.87 0.40 0.63
N GLY A 153 -5.38 0.25 1.83
CA GLY A 153 -4.71 0.78 3.01
C GLY A 153 -5.16 0.12 4.30
N ARG A 154 -4.79 0.70 5.42
CA ARG A 154 -4.97 0.12 6.74
C ARG A 154 -6.30 0.52 7.36
N ARG A 155 -6.88 -0.39 8.13
CA ARG A 155 -8.09 -0.08 8.90
C ARG A 155 -7.85 1.02 9.92
N ILE A 156 -8.85 1.87 10.08
CA ILE A 156 -8.99 2.75 11.22
C ILE A 156 -9.85 2.09 12.31
N ARG A 157 -9.91 2.72 13.49
CA ARG A 157 -10.62 2.15 14.63
C ARG A 157 -12.12 1.98 14.34
N GLY A 158 -12.62 0.77 14.54
CA GLY A 158 -14.04 0.45 14.39
C GLY A 158 -14.50 0.18 12.96
N GLU A 159 -13.58 0.20 12.00
CA GLU A 159 -13.87 -0.04 10.59
C GLU A 159 -13.86 -1.55 10.27
N SER A 160 -14.80 -2.01 9.45
CA SER A 160 -14.76 -3.35 8.88
C SER A 160 -13.77 -3.43 7.71
N ASP A 161 -13.38 -4.65 7.29
CA ASP A 161 -12.47 -4.84 6.15
C ASP A 161 -13.04 -4.22 4.87
N ILE A 162 -14.35 -4.37 4.65
CA ILE A 162 -15.02 -3.86 3.44
C ILE A 162 -15.16 -2.35 3.46
N ASP A 163 -15.42 -1.74 4.62
CA ASP A 163 -15.50 -0.28 4.74
C ASP A 163 -14.12 0.36 4.54
N CYS A 164 -13.08 -0.28 5.10
CA CYS A 164 -11.70 0.11 4.85
C CYS A 164 -11.37 0.05 3.36
N ALA A 165 -11.70 -1.07 2.68
CA ALA A 165 -11.42 -1.21 1.26
C ALA A 165 -12.13 -0.14 0.41
N ILE A 166 -13.38 0.20 0.74
CA ILE A 166 -14.16 1.24 0.04
C ILE A 166 -13.53 2.63 0.27
N ARG A 167 -13.19 2.96 1.52
CA ARG A 167 -12.58 4.26 1.86
C ARG A 167 -11.23 4.43 1.18
N GLU A 168 -10.31 3.46 1.32
CA GLU A 168 -8.97 3.51 0.73
C GLU A 168 -9.03 3.58 -0.80
N PHE A 169 -9.96 2.80 -1.40
CA PHE A 169 -10.18 2.86 -2.83
C PHE A 169 -10.62 4.26 -3.30
N ASN A 170 -11.55 4.89 -2.60
CA ASN A 170 -11.98 6.26 -2.91
C ASN A 170 -10.84 7.27 -2.69
N GLU A 171 -10.10 7.18 -1.58
CA GLU A 171 -8.98 8.07 -1.25
C GLU A 171 -7.87 8.02 -2.32
N GLU A 172 -7.49 6.82 -2.76
CA GLU A 172 -6.41 6.63 -3.73
C GLU A 172 -6.87 6.85 -5.20
N THR A 173 -8.16 6.60 -5.52
CA THR A 173 -8.64 6.69 -6.92
C THR A 173 -9.58 7.86 -7.21
N ASN A 174 -10.20 8.44 -6.18
CA ASN A 174 -11.30 9.42 -6.27
C ASN A 174 -12.50 8.89 -7.11
N ILE A 175 -12.73 7.56 -7.06
CA ILE A 175 -13.87 6.90 -7.68
C ILE A 175 -14.88 6.58 -6.59
N ASP A 176 -16.10 7.15 -6.74
CA ASP A 176 -17.16 6.98 -5.79
C ASP A 176 -17.87 5.63 -5.91
N ARG A 177 -18.62 5.27 -4.88
CA ARG A 177 -19.29 3.97 -4.76
C ARG A 177 -20.34 3.71 -5.84
N ASP A 178 -20.86 4.75 -6.48
CA ASP A 178 -21.84 4.66 -7.59
C ASP A 178 -21.18 4.39 -8.95
N GLY A 179 -19.84 4.37 -9.03
CA GLY A 179 -19.08 4.02 -10.22
C GLY A 179 -18.94 2.50 -10.46
N TYR A 180 -19.13 1.67 -9.42
CA TYR A 180 -18.87 0.23 -9.51
C TYR A 180 -19.80 -0.61 -8.64
N LEU A 181 -20.00 -1.86 -9.05
CA LEU A 181 -20.65 -2.91 -8.27
C LEU A 181 -19.58 -3.69 -7.50
N LEU A 182 -19.70 -3.78 -6.18
CA LEU A 182 -18.80 -4.56 -5.34
C LEU A 182 -19.33 -5.99 -5.18
N LEU A 183 -18.54 -6.98 -5.57
CA LEU A 183 -18.84 -8.40 -5.41
C LEU A 183 -18.41 -8.85 -4.01
N ARG A 184 -19.29 -8.71 -3.02
CA ARG A 184 -18.96 -8.88 -1.59
C ARG A 184 -18.54 -10.30 -1.20
N ASN A 185 -18.92 -11.29 -2.00
CA ASN A 185 -18.61 -12.71 -1.82
C ASN A 185 -17.30 -13.16 -2.49
N ILE A 186 -16.67 -12.29 -3.28
CA ILE A 186 -15.38 -12.55 -3.91
C ILE A 186 -14.30 -11.80 -3.17
N ARG A 187 -13.38 -12.56 -2.59
CA ARG A 187 -12.27 -12.04 -1.79
C ARG A 187 -10.99 -12.72 -2.22
N LEU A 188 -9.98 -11.94 -2.52
CA LEU A 188 -8.64 -12.37 -2.87
C LEU A 188 -7.66 -11.91 -1.80
N GLU A 189 -6.63 -12.70 -1.55
CA GLU A 189 -5.65 -12.40 -0.50
C GLU A 189 -4.23 -12.66 -0.98
N GLU A 190 -3.29 -11.84 -0.51
CA GLU A 190 -1.87 -12.12 -0.58
C GLU A 190 -1.25 -11.96 0.81
N THR A 191 -0.37 -12.89 1.19
CA THR A 191 0.39 -12.80 2.45
C THR A 191 1.87 -12.98 2.14
N PHE A 192 2.70 -12.08 2.62
CA PHE A 192 4.14 -12.10 2.35
C PHE A 192 4.94 -11.47 3.48
N GLU A 193 6.22 -11.79 3.56
CA GLU A 193 7.18 -11.13 4.43
C GLU A 193 7.84 -9.97 3.69
N GLY A 194 7.78 -8.77 4.29
CA GLY A 194 8.50 -7.61 3.78
C GLY A 194 10.01 -7.70 4.02
N LEU A 195 10.80 -6.83 3.39
CA LEU A 195 12.25 -6.75 3.62
C LEU A 195 12.60 -6.50 5.09
N ASN A 196 11.72 -5.84 5.82
CA ASN A 196 11.81 -5.54 7.25
C ASN A 196 11.42 -6.72 8.16
N ARG A 197 11.24 -7.92 7.63
CA ARG A 197 10.82 -9.13 8.34
C ARG A 197 9.42 -9.05 8.97
N VAL A 198 8.62 -8.07 8.58
CA VAL A 198 7.23 -7.96 9.01
C VAL A 198 6.34 -8.74 8.05
N GLN A 199 5.42 -9.52 8.63
CA GLN A 199 4.40 -10.21 7.85
C GLN A 199 3.29 -9.24 7.48
N TYR A 200 2.91 -9.24 6.21
CA TYR A 200 1.83 -8.42 5.64
C TYR A 200 0.76 -9.32 5.06
N ARG A 201 -0.49 -8.91 5.21
CA ARG A 201 -1.66 -9.54 4.60
C ARG A 201 -2.49 -8.46 3.91
N HIS A 202 -2.68 -8.61 2.62
CA HIS A 202 -3.57 -7.75 1.86
C HIS A 202 -4.81 -8.53 1.46
N VAL A 203 -5.97 -7.92 1.69
CA VAL A 203 -7.28 -8.45 1.39
C VAL A 203 -7.93 -7.54 0.36
N TYR A 204 -8.34 -8.11 -0.76
CA TYR A 204 -8.98 -7.36 -1.83
C TYR A 204 -10.38 -7.89 -2.09
N PHE A 205 -11.34 -6.98 -2.14
CA PHE A 205 -12.67 -7.24 -2.69
C PHE A 205 -12.66 -6.93 -4.18
N VAL A 206 -13.45 -7.66 -4.95
CA VAL A 206 -13.55 -7.46 -6.38
C VAL A 206 -14.71 -6.52 -6.68
N GLY A 207 -14.47 -5.50 -7.51
CA GLY A 207 -15.48 -4.59 -8.03
C GLY A 207 -15.55 -4.68 -9.56
N VAL A 208 -16.72 -4.46 -10.13
CA VAL A 208 -16.94 -4.36 -11.57
C VAL A 208 -17.44 -2.95 -11.88
N MET A 209 -16.83 -2.26 -12.83
CA MET A 209 -17.28 -0.94 -13.26
C MET A 209 -18.67 -1.05 -13.89
N ILE A 210 -19.63 -0.25 -13.38
CA ILE A 210 -21.00 -0.18 -13.90
C ILE A 210 -21.32 1.15 -14.56
N ASN A 211 -20.60 2.21 -14.19
CA ASN A 211 -20.81 3.54 -14.70
C ASN A 211 -19.47 4.18 -15.15
N PRO A 212 -19.12 4.05 -16.46
CA PRO A 212 -17.87 4.59 -16.97
C PRO A 212 -17.76 6.12 -16.88
N TYR A 213 -18.90 6.84 -16.83
CA TYR A 213 -18.91 8.30 -16.68
C TYR A 213 -18.48 8.77 -15.27
N LYS A 214 -18.53 7.86 -14.29
CA LYS A 214 -18.09 8.10 -12.91
C LYS A 214 -16.64 7.70 -12.67
N VAL A 215 -15.98 7.08 -13.66
CA VAL A 215 -14.59 6.61 -13.56
C VAL A 215 -13.72 7.47 -14.48
N ASN A 216 -13.33 8.64 -13.99
CA ASN A 216 -12.50 9.58 -14.75
C ASN A 216 -11.04 9.53 -14.30
N LEU A 217 -10.17 8.82 -15.05
CA LEU A 217 -8.74 8.73 -14.74
C LEU A 217 -7.92 9.95 -15.20
N ALA A 218 -8.49 10.83 -16.03
CA ALA A 218 -7.84 12.05 -16.50
C ALA A 218 -7.98 13.23 -15.50
N GLN A 219 -8.62 13.02 -14.36
CA GLN A 219 -8.78 14.03 -13.32
C GLN A 219 -7.44 14.44 -12.69
N ARG A 220 -7.37 15.68 -12.20
CA ARG A 220 -6.22 16.11 -11.41
C ARG A 220 -6.25 15.44 -10.05
N PHE A 221 -5.13 14.85 -9.65
CA PHE A 221 -4.99 14.25 -8.33
C PHE A 221 -5.25 15.26 -7.21
N THR A 222 -6.00 14.85 -6.22
CA THR A 222 -6.18 15.58 -4.97
C THR A 222 -4.86 15.76 -4.23
N PRO A 223 -4.74 16.68 -3.27
CA PRO A 223 -3.56 16.77 -2.41
C PRO A 223 -3.23 15.48 -1.67
N MET A 224 -4.24 14.69 -1.29
CA MET A 224 -4.08 13.40 -0.64
C MET A 224 -3.49 12.36 -1.61
N GLN A 225 -4.09 12.19 -2.78
CA GLN A 225 -3.57 11.31 -3.82
C GLN A 225 -2.12 11.61 -4.19
N ARG A 226 -1.76 12.89 -4.40
CA ARG A 226 -0.38 13.29 -4.74
C ARG A 226 0.67 12.92 -3.69
N ARG A 227 0.28 12.62 -2.47
CA ARG A 227 1.20 12.16 -1.43
C ARG A 227 1.52 10.67 -1.54
N GLU A 228 0.64 9.89 -2.13
CA GLU A 228 0.68 8.44 -2.11
C GLU A 228 0.87 7.81 -3.48
N ILE A 229 0.27 8.41 -4.53
CA ILE A 229 0.29 7.86 -5.88
C ILE A 229 0.80 8.88 -6.91
N SER A 230 1.39 8.35 -7.98
CA SER A 230 1.90 9.13 -9.12
C SER A 230 1.15 8.84 -10.43
N ALA A 231 0.45 7.72 -10.51
CA ALA A 231 -0.35 7.36 -11.68
C ALA A 231 -1.52 6.44 -11.29
N ILE A 232 -2.55 6.45 -12.12
CA ILE A 232 -3.68 5.54 -12.09
C ILE A 232 -4.00 5.14 -13.54
N ALA A 233 -4.17 3.86 -13.81
CA ALA A 233 -4.42 3.38 -15.17
C ALA A 233 -5.15 2.05 -15.19
N TRP A 234 -5.92 1.84 -16.25
CA TRP A 234 -6.41 0.53 -16.65
C TRP A 234 -5.28 -0.29 -17.27
N LYS A 235 -5.11 -1.52 -16.80
CA LYS A 235 -4.08 -2.45 -17.26
C LYS A 235 -4.70 -3.79 -17.61
N THR A 236 -4.31 -4.37 -18.74
CA THR A 236 -4.66 -5.76 -19.07
C THR A 236 -3.94 -6.71 -18.11
N PHE A 237 -4.40 -7.96 -18.00
CA PHE A 237 -3.74 -8.96 -17.16
C PHE A 237 -2.26 -9.15 -17.56
N ALA A 238 -1.96 -9.17 -18.85
CA ALA A 238 -0.58 -9.28 -19.34
C ALA A 238 0.31 -8.08 -18.93
N GLU A 239 -0.23 -6.85 -18.99
CA GLU A 239 0.47 -5.67 -18.48
C GLU A 239 0.68 -5.75 -16.96
N CYS A 240 -0.33 -6.22 -16.20
CA CYS A 240 -0.20 -6.38 -14.74
C CYS A 240 0.94 -7.33 -14.37
N GLU A 241 1.05 -8.47 -15.05
CA GLU A 241 2.12 -9.44 -14.84
C GLU A 241 3.51 -8.84 -15.03
N THR A 242 3.68 -7.96 -16.02
CA THR A 242 4.96 -7.27 -16.29
C THR A 242 5.26 -6.16 -15.28
N LEU A 243 4.23 -5.47 -14.77
CA LEU A 243 4.35 -4.39 -13.82
C LEU A 243 4.57 -4.86 -12.38
N VAL A 244 4.11 -6.07 -12.04
CA VAL A 244 4.36 -6.68 -10.74
C VAL A 244 5.80 -7.13 -10.66
N ARG A 245 6.56 -6.60 -9.68
CA ARG A 245 7.96 -6.94 -9.49
C ARG A 245 8.17 -8.45 -9.32
N PRO A 246 9.27 -9.03 -9.84
CA PRO A 246 9.48 -10.48 -9.87
C PRO A 246 9.35 -11.19 -8.52
N HIS A 247 9.73 -10.52 -7.44
CA HIS A 247 9.70 -11.08 -6.08
C HIS A 247 8.31 -11.07 -5.41
N HIS A 248 7.28 -10.44 -6.01
CA HIS A 248 5.91 -10.48 -5.51
C HIS A 248 5.13 -11.67 -6.08
N THR A 249 5.58 -12.89 -5.78
CA THR A 249 5.00 -14.13 -6.32
C THR A 249 3.54 -14.32 -5.94
N GLN A 250 3.17 -14.05 -4.67
CA GLN A 250 1.79 -14.15 -4.19
C GLN A 250 0.84 -13.21 -4.93
N ARG A 251 1.31 -12.03 -5.33
CA ARG A 251 0.51 -11.09 -6.15
C ARG A 251 0.27 -11.63 -7.55
N LYS A 252 1.24 -12.30 -8.13
CA LYS A 252 1.07 -12.97 -9.44
C LYS A 252 0.08 -14.12 -9.35
N GLU A 253 0.18 -14.94 -8.31
CA GLU A 253 -0.80 -16.01 -8.04
C GLU A 253 -2.21 -15.46 -7.85
N MET A 254 -2.35 -14.36 -7.11
CA MET A 254 -3.65 -13.68 -6.92
C MET A 254 -4.21 -13.12 -8.24
N LEU A 255 -3.36 -12.58 -9.13
CA LEU A 255 -3.77 -12.13 -10.47
C LEU A 255 -4.29 -13.28 -11.33
N GLU A 256 -3.65 -14.45 -11.28
CA GLU A 256 -4.12 -15.65 -11.99
C GLU A 256 -5.47 -16.15 -11.44
N GLN A 257 -5.65 -16.11 -10.12
CA GLN A 257 -6.95 -16.43 -9.51
C GLN A 257 -8.03 -15.47 -10.00
N LEU A 258 -7.75 -14.16 -10.02
CA LEU A 258 -8.68 -13.15 -10.54
C LEU A 258 -9.00 -13.39 -12.03
N ARG A 259 -7.98 -13.68 -12.84
CA ARG A 259 -8.13 -13.98 -14.26
C ARG A 259 -9.05 -15.18 -14.48
N SER A 260 -8.88 -16.24 -13.71
CA SER A 260 -9.75 -17.42 -13.73
C SER A 260 -11.19 -17.06 -13.38
N ILE A 261 -11.41 -16.26 -12.32
CA ILE A 261 -12.75 -15.81 -11.93
C ILE A 261 -13.39 -15.01 -13.06
N VAL A 262 -12.67 -14.06 -13.66
CA VAL A 262 -13.19 -13.22 -14.75
C VAL A 262 -13.53 -14.05 -15.98
N SER A 263 -12.71 -15.05 -16.32
CA SER A 263 -12.95 -15.94 -17.46
C SER A 263 -14.19 -16.83 -17.30
N THR A 264 -14.59 -17.12 -16.06
CA THR A 264 -15.78 -17.96 -15.76
C THR A 264 -17.06 -17.14 -15.61
N TYR A 265 -17.00 -15.81 -15.73
CA TYR A 265 -18.15 -14.92 -15.52
C TYR A 265 -19.24 -15.05 -16.62
N ASP A 266 -18.92 -15.68 -17.76
CA ASP A 266 -19.88 -15.97 -18.84
C ASP A 266 -20.87 -17.10 -18.50
N THR A 267 -20.70 -17.78 -17.35
CA THR A 267 -21.49 -18.95 -16.96
C THR A 267 -22.43 -18.69 -15.79
N ILE A 268 -22.55 -17.44 -15.33
CA ILE A 268 -23.48 -16.99 -14.30
C ILE A 268 -24.42 -15.95 -14.87
#